data_e4ff1efea731b3c0279a73cd7ed2c4ac
#
_entry.id   e4ff1efea731b3c0279a73cd7ed2c4ac
#
_cell.length_a   1.000
_cell.length_b   1.000
_cell.length_c   1.000
_cell.angle_alpha   90.00
_cell.angle_beta   90.00
_cell.angle_gamma   90.00
#
_symmetry.space_group_name_H-M   'P 1'
#
loop_
_entity.id
_entity.type
_entity.pdbx_description
1 polymer ?
#
loop_
_entity_poly.entity_id
_entity_poly.type
_entity_poly.pdbx_seq_one_letter_code
_entity_poly.pdbx_strand_id
1 'polypeptide(L)'
;NVRRRILYKLQDPKRLALGKEIKVRVDCPSTRFPEDVLKPKVDLLTLSLKIADPEQPSPFNQIFGLDEELKSHGLDVIIQRINFHSISLDQIDSFFFRCPKLPSDMEARIGVRRNPKNPDKVEKIFGYNAIVTTSIELSLGLELPAGCLTISGNAEEGNQFIPLKEQLSKHHPNTKIDLADAKYDELHNYDYARALGSIPLINYNVRNEDVSLEALRLRGYDRNGWPFAPCGVLCRPNGFDFSFQRATFTCQRQCVLSHEPRLKEYSQSCPFFINYHGFVKHMSIKQHPRLITEIIRGTPRYQNLRSLRPASERLNSTAKDDLEILNKPKVRGLKRAGILAQLTLITILLKRVSQFIIKITLAVRKERIK
;
A
#
# COMPACT_ATOMS: atom_id res chain seq x y z
N ASN A 1 16.24 13.65 -29.37
CA ASN A 1 15.46 12.77 -28.51
C ASN A 1 15.52 11.30 -28.90
N VAL A 2 15.51 10.96 -30.20
CA VAL A 2 15.69 9.60 -30.72
C VAL A 2 17.04 9.04 -30.28
N ARG A 3 18.13 9.79 -30.42
CA ARG A 3 19.49 9.43 -30.01
C ARG A 3 19.54 8.94 -28.54
N ARG A 4 19.03 9.74 -27.61
CA ARG A 4 19.04 9.39 -26.17
C ARG A 4 18.29 8.10 -25.87
N ARG A 5 17.21 7.81 -26.60
CA ARG A 5 16.42 6.59 -26.40
C ARG A 5 17.12 5.35 -26.92
N ILE A 6 17.79 5.47 -28.05
CA ILE A 6 18.60 4.40 -28.60
C ILE A 6 19.74 4.07 -27.63
N LEU A 7 20.49 5.06 -27.18
CA LEU A 7 21.58 4.91 -26.21
C LEU A 7 21.11 4.29 -24.91
N TYR A 8 19.98 4.75 -24.37
CA TYR A 8 19.41 4.17 -23.14
C TYR A 8 19.04 2.69 -23.29
N LYS A 9 18.47 2.31 -24.41
CA LYS A 9 18.12 0.91 -24.69
C LYS A 9 19.35 0.02 -24.91
N LEU A 10 20.42 0.58 -25.38
CA LEU A 10 21.68 -0.11 -25.61
C LEU A 10 22.57 -0.21 -24.36
N GLN A 11 22.29 0.57 -23.32
CA GLN A 11 23.01 0.49 -22.03
C GLN A 11 22.64 -0.74 -21.17
N ASP A 12 21.63 -1.52 -21.55
CA ASP A 12 21.28 -2.74 -20.83
C ASP A 12 22.20 -3.90 -21.26
N PRO A 13 23.10 -4.41 -20.38
CA PRO A 13 24.07 -5.45 -20.75
C PRO A 13 23.43 -6.72 -21.29
N LYS A 14 22.21 -7.04 -20.86
CA LYS A 14 21.45 -8.23 -21.33
C LYS A 14 20.96 -8.10 -22.77
N ARG A 15 20.97 -6.89 -23.32
CA ARG A 15 20.52 -6.57 -24.69
C ARG A 15 21.69 -6.40 -25.67
N LEU A 16 22.90 -6.27 -25.15
CA LEU A 16 24.12 -6.11 -25.92
C LEU A 16 24.66 -7.41 -26.55
N ALA A 17 23.88 -8.47 -26.60
CA ALA A 17 24.31 -9.71 -27.24
C ALA A 17 24.39 -9.55 -28.77
N LEU A 18 25.52 -9.90 -29.34
CA LEU A 18 25.79 -9.83 -30.78
C LEU A 18 24.65 -10.49 -31.59
N GLY A 19 24.16 -9.81 -32.61
CA GLY A 19 23.09 -10.33 -33.48
C GLY A 19 21.67 -10.20 -32.92
N LYS A 20 21.45 -9.69 -31.72
CA LYS A 20 20.12 -9.53 -31.15
C LYS A 20 19.42 -8.27 -31.68
N GLU A 21 18.24 -8.42 -32.23
CA GLU A 21 17.41 -7.29 -32.69
C GLU A 21 16.80 -6.55 -31.51
N ILE A 22 16.96 -5.24 -31.48
CA ILE A 22 16.38 -4.33 -30.50
C ILE A 22 15.37 -3.42 -31.21
N LYS A 23 14.12 -3.45 -30.80
CA LYS A 23 13.10 -2.53 -31.33
C LYS A 23 12.97 -1.29 -30.46
N VAL A 24 13.22 -0.14 -31.01
CA VAL A 24 13.02 1.16 -30.37
C VAL A 24 11.84 1.85 -31.00
N ARG A 25 10.83 2.16 -30.19
CA ARG A 25 9.68 2.95 -30.60
C ARG A 25 9.85 4.38 -30.13
N VAL A 26 9.61 5.31 -30.99
CA VAL A 26 9.71 6.73 -30.72
C VAL A 26 8.46 7.43 -31.22
N ASP A 27 7.76 8.10 -30.31
CA ASP A 27 6.64 8.97 -30.68
C ASP A 27 7.22 10.30 -31.14
N CYS A 28 6.93 10.67 -32.36
CA CYS A 28 7.24 11.97 -32.91
C CYS A 28 5.90 12.73 -32.97
N PRO A 29 5.57 13.58 -31.99
CA PRO A 29 4.41 14.42 -32.15
C PRO A 29 4.65 15.30 -33.39
N SER A 30 3.74 15.23 -34.34
CA SER A 30 3.73 16.18 -35.45
C SER A 30 3.46 17.55 -34.83
N THR A 31 4.48 18.34 -34.68
CA THR A 31 4.57 19.40 -33.68
C THR A 31 3.75 20.64 -33.96
N ARG A 32 2.95 20.65 -35.02
CA ARG A 32 2.14 21.81 -35.33
C ARG A 32 0.81 21.32 -35.86
N PHE A 33 -0.12 21.17 -34.94
CA PHE A 33 -1.51 21.01 -35.34
C PHE A 33 -2.02 22.34 -35.86
N PRO A 34 -2.60 22.39 -37.06
CA PRO A 34 -3.47 23.48 -37.37
C PRO A 34 -4.56 23.55 -36.31
N GLU A 35 -4.91 24.73 -35.86
CA GLU A 35 -5.91 24.95 -34.79
C GLU A 35 -7.25 24.27 -35.05
N ASP A 36 -7.52 23.85 -36.26
CA ASP A 36 -8.77 23.21 -36.73
C ASP A 36 -8.77 21.68 -36.66
N VAL A 37 -7.73 21.03 -36.17
CA VAL A 37 -7.69 19.55 -36.07
C VAL A 37 -8.19 19.09 -34.72
N LEU A 38 -9.44 18.59 -34.74
CA LEU A 38 -10.14 18.05 -33.55
C LEU A 38 -9.42 16.88 -32.83
N LYS A 39 -8.51 16.19 -33.52
CA LYS A 39 -7.72 15.09 -32.93
C LYS A 39 -6.28 15.19 -33.38
N PRO A 40 -5.33 15.39 -32.44
CA PRO A 40 -3.91 15.40 -32.76
C PRO A 40 -3.45 14.04 -33.28
N LYS A 41 -2.65 14.04 -34.33
CA LYS A 41 -1.97 12.84 -34.83
C LYS A 41 -0.55 12.80 -34.30
N VAL A 42 -0.08 11.62 -34.03
CA VAL A 42 1.31 11.37 -33.60
C VAL A 42 1.93 10.39 -34.58
N ASP A 43 3.11 10.77 -35.03
CA ASP A 43 3.92 9.92 -35.89
C ASP A 43 4.77 8.99 -35.04
N LEU A 44 4.59 7.69 -35.23
CA LEU A 44 5.33 6.66 -34.54
C LEU A 44 6.49 6.15 -35.41
N LEU A 45 7.68 6.36 -34.94
CA LEU A 45 8.87 5.80 -35.55
C LEU A 45 9.29 4.52 -34.80
N THR A 46 9.33 3.41 -35.50
CA THR A 46 9.87 2.16 -34.96
C THR A 46 11.19 1.86 -35.67
N LEU A 47 12.25 1.79 -34.88
CA LEU A 47 13.59 1.44 -35.34
C LEU A 47 13.92 0.01 -34.90
N SER A 48 14.34 -0.80 -35.85
CA SER A 48 14.94 -2.10 -35.57
C SER A 48 16.45 -1.94 -35.60
N LEU A 49 17.09 -2.15 -34.47
CA LEU A 49 18.52 -2.02 -34.28
C LEU A 49 19.14 -3.41 -34.04
N LYS A 50 20.31 -3.60 -34.59
CA LYS A 50 21.11 -4.80 -34.35
C LYS A 50 22.54 -4.39 -34.02
N ILE A 51 23.19 -5.07 -33.11
CA ILE A 51 24.64 -4.84 -32.86
C ILE A 51 25.40 -5.29 -34.10
N ALA A 52 26.23 -4.40 -34.58
CA ALA A 52 26.90 -4.58 -35.86
C ALA A 52 27.77 -5.84 -35.90
N ASP A 53 27.60 -6.57 -36.98
CA ASP A 53 28.66 -7.39 -37.51
C ASP A 53 29.57 -6.45 -38.31
N PRO A 54 30.90 -6.43 -38.07
CA PRO A 54 31.79 -5.47 -38.73
C PRO A 54 31.75 -5.49 -40.27
N GLU A 55 31.23 -6.57 -40.86
CA GLU A 55 31.15 -6.74 -42.30
C GLU A 55 29.89 -6.15 -42.97
N GLN A 56 28.93 -5.61 -42.19
CA GLN A 56 27.70 -5.06 -42.77
C GLN A 56 27.43 -3.60 -42.34
N PRO A 57 27.99 -2.60 -43.01
CA PRO A 57 27.68 -1.22 -42.74
C PRO A 57 26.23 -0.88 -43.12
N SER A 58 25.52 -0.19 -42.23
CA SER A 58 24.17 0.24 -42.50
C SER A 58 24.09 1.67 -43.04
N PRO A 59 23.42 1.89 -44.20
CA PRO A 59 23.25 3.23 -44.75
C PRO A 59 22.35 4.13 -43.90
N PHE A 60 21.64 3.56 -42.93
CA PHE A 60 20.66 4.30 -42.09
C PHE A 60 21.32 5.02 -40.91
N ASN A 61 22.50 4.64 -40.49
CA ASN A 61 23.15 5.27 -39.32
C ASN A 61 23.36 6.77 -39.54
N GLN A 62 23.72 7.18 -40.75
CA GLN A 62 23.97 8.59 -41.09
C GLN A 62 22.71 9.46 -40.95
N ILE A 63 21.52 8.91 -41.23
CA ILE A 63 20.25 9.65 -41.15
C ILE A 63 20.01 10.23 -39.75
N PHE A 64 20.49 9.55 -38.69
CA PHE A 64 20.29 9.96 -37.30
C PHE A 64 21.57 10.53 -36.69
N GLY A 65 22.68 10.60 -37.42
CA GLY A 65 23.99 11.05 -36.93
C GLY A 65 24.42 10.31 -35.67
N LEU A 66 24.22 8.98 -35.65
CA LEU A 66 24.46 8.12 -34.48
C LEU A 66 25.85 7.52 -34.48
N ASP A 67 26.58 7.52 -35.64
CA ASP A 67 27.81 6.79 -35.79
C ASP A 67 28.90 7.26 -34.84
N GLU A 68 29.09 8.56 -34.69
CA GLU A 68 30.13 9.12 -33.82
C GLU A 68 29.79 8.93 -32.34
N GLU A 69 28.51 9.08 -31.98
CA GLU A 69 28.05 8.96 -30.59
C GLU A 69 28.03 7.51 -30.12
N LEU A 70 27.68 6.56 -31.00
CA LEU A 70 27.70 5.13 -30.69
C LEU A 70 29.15 4.60 -30.62
N LYS A 71 30.03 5.05 -31.53
CA LYS A 71 31.46 4.71 -31.48
C LYS A 71 32.12 5.24 -30.22
N SER A 72 31.78 6.45 -29.79
CA SER A 72 32.31 7.02 -28.53
C SER A 72 31.92 6.19 -27.30
N HIS A 73 30.83 5.40 -27.37
CA HIS A 73 30.38 4.48 -26.34
C HIS A 73 30.81 3.01 -26.60
N GLY A 74 31.68 2.78 -27.60
CA GLY A 74 32.16 1.44 -27.94
C GLY A 74 31.08 0.52 -28.52
N LEU A 75 30.04 1.09 -29.13
CA LEU A 75 28.88 0.35 -29.65
C LEU A 75 28.80 0.52 -31.17
N ASP A 76 29.00 -0.56 -31.90
CA ASP A 76 28.67 -0.65 -33.32
C ASP A 76 27.26 -1.17 -33.49
N VAL A 77 26.37 -0.30 -33.94
CA VAL A 77 24.94 -0.62 -34.11
C VAL A 77 24.49 -0.25 -35.51
N ILE A 78 23.79 -1.17 -36.16
CA ILE A 78 23.16 -0.93 -37.43
C ILE A 78 21.65 -0.80 -37.30
N ILE A 79 21.09 0.19 -37.98
CA ILE A 79 19.63 0.31 -38.12
C ILE A 79 19.22 -0.55 -39.31
N GLN A 80 18.57 -1.69 -39.02
CA GLN A 80 18.13 -2.61 -40.05
C GLN A 80 16.82 -2.21 -40.71
N ARG A 81 15.94 -1.56 -39.94
CA ARG A 81 14.59 -1.25 -40.44
C ARG A 81 14.02 -0.02 -39.77
N ILE A 82 13.42 0.84 -40.56
CA ILE A 82 12.66 1.99 -40.10
C ILE A 82 11.22 1.81 -40.54
N ASN A 83 10.30 1.76 -39.59
CA ASN A 83 8.87 1.78 -39.85
C ASN A 83 8.29 3.08 -39.30
N PHE A 84 7.60 3.82 -40.17
CA PHE A 84 6.93 5.05 -39.80
C PHE A 84 5.42 4.86 -39.88
N HIS A 85 4.74 5.20 -38.80
CA HIS A 85 3.29 5.08 -38.70
C HIS A 85 2.70 6.38 -38.16
N SER A 86 1.65 6.86 -38.81
CA SER A 86 0.86 7.97 -38.30
C SER A 86 -0.41 7.42 -37.64
N ILE A 87 -0.59 7.69 -36.36
CA ILE A 87 -1.71 7.20 -35.56
C ILE A 87 -2.38 8.34 -34.80
N SER A 88 -3.68 8.22 -34.53
CA SER A 88 -4.39 9.20 -33.70
C SER A 88 -3.98 9.08 -32.23
N LEU A 89 -4.08 10.17 -31.46
CA LEU A 89 -3.80 10.18 -30.04
C LEU A 89 -4.68 9.21 -29.26
N ASP A 90 -5.92 9.01 -29.68
CA ASP A 90 -6.82 8.05 -29.03
C ASP A 90 -6.33 6.61 -29.16
N GLN A 91 -5.71 6.27 -30.29
CA GLN A 91 -5.09 4.96 -30.48
C GLN A 91 -3.81 4.83 -29.67
N ILE A 92 -3.10 5.93 -29.44
CA ILE A 92 -1.89 5.95 -28.61
C ILE A 92 -2.23 5.78 -27.15
N ASP A 93 -3.27 6.42 -26.64
CA ASP A 93 -3.68 6.30 -25.25
C ASP A 93 -4.08 4.86 -24.86
N SER A 94 -4.57 4.08 -25.81
CA SER A 94 -4.86 2.66 -25.58
C SER A 94 -3.65 1.74 -25.69
N PHE A 95 -2.64 2.08 -26.50
CA PHE A 95 -1.48 1.23 -26.78
C PHE A 95 -0.16 1.72 -26.17
N PHE A 96 -0.04 3.01 -25.95
CA PHE A 96 1.18 3.62 -25.46
C PHE A 96 0.89 4.42 -24.22
N PHE A 97 1.50 3.98 -23.13
CA PHE A 97 1.97 4.95 -22.18
C PHE A 97 2.72 6.01 -22.97
N ARG A 98 2.26 7.26 -22.89
CA ARG A 98 2.98 8.41 -23.44
C ARG A 98 4.45 8.14 -23.28
N CYS A 99 5.14 8.01 -24.40
CA CYS A 99 6.54 7.68 -24.36
C CYS A 99 7.19 8.61 -23.36
N PRO A 100 7.67 8.16 -22.22
CA PRO A 100 8.10 9.09 -21.21
C PRO A 100 9.23 9.88 -21.82
N LYS A 101 9.08 11.19 -21.94
CA LYS A 101 10.23 12.07 -21.77
C LYS A 101 10.97 11.45 -20.59
N LEU A 102 12.29 11.27 -20.67
CA LEU A 102 13.07 10.85 -19.50
C LEU A 102 12.46 11.56 -18.31
N PRO A 103 11.92 10.83 -17.34
CA PRO A 103 11.19 11.46 -16.27
C PRO A 103 12.10 12.54 -15.71
N SER A 104 11.58 13.72 -15.51
CA SER A 104 12.35 14.82 -14.94
C SER A 104 12.92 14.47 -13.55
N ASP A 105 12.43 13.40 -12.97
CA ASP A 105 12.88 12.79 -11.73
C ASP A 105 13.14 11.29 -11.98
N MET A 106 14.41 10.90 -11.95
CA MET A 106 14.86 9.53 -12.24
C MET A 106 14.61 8.55 -11.09
N GLU A 107 14.36 9.04 -9.88
CA GLU A 107 14.09 8.21 -8.70
C GLU A 107 12.59 7.96 -8.52
N ALA A 108 11.75 8.82 -9.08
CA ALA A 108 10.30 8.64 -9.05
C ALA A 108 9.86 7.42 -9.88
N ARG A 109 8.81 6.74 -9.43
CA ARG A 109 8.25 5.55 -10.08
C ARG A 109 6.74 5.67 -10.22
N ILE A 110 6.19 4.88 -11.13
CA ILE A 110 4.75 4.80 -11.33
C ILE A 110 4.15 3.84 -10.31
N GLY A 111 3.40 4.38 -9.37
CA GLY A 111 2.52 3.61 -8.50
C GLY A 111 1.15 3.40 -9.14
N VAL A 112 0.51 2.31 -8.78
CA VAL A 112 -0.82 1.93 -9.27
C VAL A 112 -1.80 1.95 -8.09
N ARG A 113 -2.87 2.75 -8.21
CA ARG A 113 -3.93 2.83 -7.20
C ARG A 113 -5.27 2.45 -7.82
N ARG A 114 -5.99 1.54 -7.20
CA ARG A 114 -7.39 1.28 -7.56
C ARG A 114 -8.27 2.40 -7.01
N ASN A 115 -9.18 2.91 -7.84
CA ASN A 115 -10.12 3.92 -7.40
C ASN A 115 -11.16 3.26 -6.46
N PRO A 116 -11.32 3.74 -5.20
CA PRO A 116 -12.28 3.14 -4.26
C PRO A 116 -13.74 3.19 -4.74
N LYS A 117 -14.09 4.22 -5.53
CA LYS A 117 -15.45 4.42 -6.06
C LYS A 117 -15.70 3.63 -7.35
N ASN A 118 -14.67 3.25 -8.07
CA ASN A 118 -14.76 2.47 -9.29
C ASN A 118 -13.54 1.54 -9.37
N PRO A 119 -13.66 0.28 -8.88
CA PRO A 119 -12.55 -0.69 -8.83
C PRO A 119 -11.94 -1.00 -10.19
N ASP A 120 -12.68 -0.82 -11.27
CA ASP A 120 -12.21 -1.05 -12.64
C ASP A 120 -11.31 0.08 -13.15
N LYS A 121 -11.38 1.25 -12.51
CA LYS A 121 -10.50 2.37 -12.82
C LYS A 121 -9.22 2.30 -12.01
N VAL A 122 -8.13 2.14 -12.73
CA VAL A 122 -6.77 2.13 -12.16
C VAL A 122 -6.15 3.50 -12.39
N GLU A 123 -5.82 4.18 -11.29
CA GLU A 123 -5.06 5.44 -11.34
C GLU A 123 -3.57 5.13 -11.30
N LYS A 124 -2.82 5.72 -12.22
CA LYS A 124 -1.36 5.65 -12.25
C LYS A 124 -0.79 6.96 -11.76
N ILE A 125 -0.06 6.90 -10.68
CA ILE A 125 0.55 8.06 -10.05
C ILE A 125 2.06 7.95 -10.22
N PHE A 126 2.67 8.94 -10.88
CA PHE A 126 4.12 9.04 -10.99
C PHE A 126 4.66 9.87 -9.83
N GLY A 127 5.51 9.28 -9.00
CA GLY A 127 6.05 10.00 -7.85
C GLY A 127 6.57 9.09 -6.74
N TYR A 128 6.33 9.54 -5.52
CA TYR A 128 6.71 8.89 -4.28
C TYR A 128 5.48 8.59 -3.43
N ASN A 129 5.62 7.60 -2.54
CA ASN A 129 4.63 7.30 -1.53
C ASN A 129 5.18 7.70 -0.16
N ALA A 130 4.48 8.60 0.54
CA ALA A 130 4.80 8.99 1.90
C ALA A 130 3.89 8.21 2.86
N ILE A 131 4.46 7.30 3.62
CA ILE A 131 3.78 6.53 4.64
C ILE A 131 3.92 7.27 5.96
N VAL A 132 2.80 7.67 6.52
CA VAL A 132 2.74 8.51 7.72
C VAL A 132 2.18 7.71 8.87
N THR A 133 2.78 7.85 10.03
CA THR A 133 2.28 7.27 11.29
C THR A 133 1.72 8.35 12.19
N THR A 134 0.63 8.01 12.88
CA THR A 134 -0.07 8.90 13.81
C THR A 134 -0.03 8.30 15.21
N SER A 135 0.44 9.06 16.18
CA SER A 135 0.31 8.74 17.59
C SER A 135 -1.03 9.26 18.11
N ILE A 136 -1.75 8.43 18.84
CA ILE A 136 -3.03 8.77 19.43
C ILE A 136 -2.91 8.71 20.94
N GLU A 137 -3.01 9.86 21.59
CA GLU A 137 -3.04 9.95 23.05
C GLU A 137 -4.50 10.06 23.50
N LEU A 138 -5.05 8.93 23.93
CA LEU A 138 -6.48 8.82 24.26
C LEU A 138 -6.90 9.69 25.44
N SER A 139 -6.03 9.83 26.44
CA SER A 139 -6.29 10.63 27.64
C SER A 139 -6.48 12.12 27.33
N LEU A 140 -5.79 12.61 26.31
CA LEU A 140 -5.82 14.01 25.88
C LEU A 140 -6.69 14.24 24.65
N GLY A 141 -7.15 13.17 24.00
CA GLY A 141 -7.87 13.26 22.72
C GLY A 141 -7.02 13.86 21.61
N LEU A 142 -5.69 13.62 21.65
CA LEU A 142 -4.74 14.17 20.69
C LEU A 142 -4.33 13.13 19.66
N GLU A 143 -4.31 13.57 18.40
CA GLU A 143 -3.79 12.80 17.26
C GLU A 143 -2.61 13.57 16.67
N LEU A 144 -1.41 13.07 16.87
CA LEU A 144 -0.18 13.76 16.46
C LEU A 144 0.57 12.95 15.39
N PRO A 145 1.18 13.61 14.39
CA PRO A 145 2.10 12.92 13.49
C PRO A 145 3.30 12.41 14.30
N ALA A 146 3.65 11.13 14.12
CA ALA A 146 4.70 10.48 14.88
C ALA A 146 5.92 10.12 14.03
N GLY A 147 5.73 9.85 12.75
CA GLY A 147 6.82 9.52 11.84
C GLY A 147 6.39 9.46 10.39
N CYS A 148 7.39 9.45 9.50
CA CYS A 148 7.16 9.35 8.06
C CYS A 148 8.30 8.61 7.39
N LEU A 149 7.95 7.71 6.49
CA LEU A 149 8.86 7.06 5.57
C LEU A 149 8.44 7.36 4.14
N THR A 150 9.36 7.84 3.32
CA THR A 150 9.09 8.11 1.91
C THR A 150 9.77 7.05 1.07
N ILE A 151 9.00 6.42 0.19
CA ILE A 151 9.44 5.35 -0.69
C ILE A 151 9.09 5.69 -2.15
N SER A 152 9.70 4.99 -3.11
CA SER A 152 9.33 5.15 -4.52
C SER A 152 7.88 4.71 -4.76
N GLY A 153 7.21 5.34 -5.73
CA GLY A 153 5.78 5.12 -5.96
C GLY A 153 5.36 3.68 -6.27
N ASN A 154 6.30 2.85 -6.75
CA ASN A 154 6.06 1.43 -7.02
C ASN A 154 6.50 0.49 -5.88
N ALA A 155 7.07 1.03 -4.80
CA ALA A 155 7.48 0.20 -3.68
C ALA A 155 6.27 -0.27 -2.87
N GLU A 156 6.35 -1.48 -2.34
CA GLU A 156 5.29 -2.10 -1.58
C GLU A 156 5.23 -1.54 -0.16
N GLU A 157 4.07 -1.02 0.23
CA GLU A 157 3.85 -0.45 1.57
C GLU A 157 3.92 -1.52 2.67
N GLY A 158 3.45 -2.75 2.40
CA GLY A 158 3.39 -3.84 3.40
C GLY A 158 4.74 -4.14 4.06
N ASN A 159 5.82 -3.99 3.29
CA ASN A 159 7.19 -4.23 3.76
C ASN A 159 7.76 -3.07 4.61
N GLN A 160 7.02 -1.97 4.76
CA GLN A 160 7.50 -0.78 5.45
C GLN A 160 7.09 -0.72 6.93
N PHE A 161 6.37 -1.71 7.44
CA PHE A 161 5.95 -1.75 8.84
C PHE A 161 7.15 -1.78 9.79
N ILE A 162 8.09 -2.69 9.58
CA ILE A 162 9.28 -2.83 10.43
C ILE A 162 10.15 -1.58 10.40
N PRO A 163 10.59 -1.04 9.24
CA PRO A 163 11.35 0.20 9.20
C PRO A 163 10.66 1.39 9.89
N LEU A 164 9.34 1.52 9.72
CA LEU A 164 8.56 2.55 10.42
C LEU A 164 8.55 2.32 11.93
N LYS A 165 8.33 1.09 12.36
CA LYS A 165 8.30 0.74 13.78
C LYS A 165 9.65 0.94 14.45
N GLU A 166 10.75 0.62 13.78
CA GLU A 166 12.12 0.91 14.24
C GLU A 166 12.34 2.42 14.44
N GLN A 167 11.92 3.23 13.49
CA GLN A 167 12.01 4.68 13.60
C GLN A 167 11.18 5.20 14.78
N LEU A 168 9.95 4.68 14.94
CA LEU A 168 9.04 5.09 15.99
C LEU A 168 9.52 4.65 17.38
N SER A 169 10.03 3.45 17.54
CA SER A 169 10.46 2.92 18.84
C SER A 169 11.56 3.75 19.50
N LYS A 170 12.37 4.45 18.70
CA LYS A 170 13.42 5.37 19.19
C LYS A 170 12.84 6.61 19.87
N HIS A 171 11.67 7.07 19.44
CA HIS A 171 11.04 8.31 19.93
C HIS A 171 9.78 8.03 20.75
N HIS A 172 9.13 6.90 20.51
CA HIS A 172 7.89 6.48 21.16
C HIS A 172 8.02 5.05 21.73
N PRO A 173 8.92 4.79 22.70
CA PRO A 173 9.19 3.43 23.19
C PRO A 173 7.99 2.80 23.91
N ASN A 174 7.05 3.63 24.39
CA ASN A 174 5.91 3.19 25.19
C ASN A 174 4.64 2.91 24.36
N THR A 175 4.75 2.73 23.04
CA THR A 175 3.61 2.38 22.20
C THR A 175 3.02 1.04 22.64
N LYS A 176 1.75 1.05 23.06
CA LYS A 176 1.05 -0.13 23.57
C LYS A 176 0.37 -0.95 22.48
N ILE A 177 -0.13 -0.30 21.46
CA ILE A 177 -0.94 -0.91 20.40
C ILE A 177 -0.53 -0.32 19.06
N ASP A 178 -0.27 -1.18 18.10
CA ASP A 178 -0.02 -0.79 16.71
C ASP A 178 -1.25 -1.06 15.86
N LEU A 179 -1.89 0.02 15.39
CA LEU A 179 -3.02 -0.05 14.48
C LEU A 179 -2.52 -0.01 13.04
N ALA A 180 -2.82 -1.04 12.24
CA ALA A 180 -2.42 -1.08 10.84
C ALA A 180 -3.50 -1.62 9.92
N ASP A 181 -3.38 -1.29 8.63
CA ASP A 181 -4.28 -1.77 7.58
C ASP A 181 -3.96 -3.22 7.18
N ALA A 182 -4.88 -3.83 6.45
CA ALA A 182 -4.74 -5.18 5.92
C ALA A 182 -3.55 -5.37 4.96
N LYS A 183 -2.98 -4.29 4.42
CA LYS A 183 -1.74 -4.33 3.64
C LYS A 183 -0.54 -4.80 4.44
N TYR A 184 -0.57 -4.58 5.76
CA TYR A 184 0.50 -4.96 6.69
C TYR A 184 0.29 -6.33 7.35
N ASP A 185 -0.72 -7.10 6.92
CA ASP A 185 -1.07 -8.40 7.48
C ASP A 185 -0.07 -9.49 7.05
N GLU A 186 1.16 -9.37 7.50
CA GLU A 186 2.26 -10.31 7.30
C GLU A 186 2.80 -10.79 8.65
N LEU A 187 3.12 -12.08 8.76
CA LEU A 187 3.50 -12.72 10.02
C LEU A 187 4.63 -11.98 10.75
N HIS A 188 5.69 -11.63 10.00
CA HIS A 188 6.84 -10.95 10.55
C HIS A 188 6.51 -9.58 11.19
N ASN A 189 5.45 -8.90 10.75
CA ASN A 189 5.01 -7.64 11.34
C ASN A 189 4.38 -7.85 12.72
N TYR A 190 3.63 -8.94 12.91
CA TYR A 190 3.08 -9.31 14.22
C TYR A 190 4.18 -9.67 15.21
N ASP A 191 5.12 -10.48 14.78
CA ASP A 191 6.22 -10.94 15.62
C ASP A 191 7.12 -9.78 16.03
N TYR A 192 7.41 -8.86 15.10
CA TYR A 192 8.22 -7.68 15.38
C TYR A 192 7.53 -6.73 16.37
N ALA A 193 6.24 -6.46 16.20
CA ALA A 193 5.48 -5.63 17.13
C ALA A 193 5.49 -6.22 18.55
N ARG A 194 5.26 -7.53 18.68
CA ARG A 194 5.32 -8.25 19.97
C ARG A 194 6.70 -8.21 20.59
N ALA A 195 7.76 -8.39 19.79
CA ALA A 195 9.13 -8.30 20.28
C ALA A 195 9.46 -6.94 20.89
N LEU A 196 8.82 -5.87 20.40
CA LEU A 196 8.92 -4.52 20.98
C LEU A 196 7.90 -4.24 22.10
N GLY A 197 7.16 -5.25 22.56
CA GLY A 197 6.20 -5.13 23.65
C GLY A 197 4.88 -4.45 23.30
N SER A 198 4.56 -4.28 22.01
CA SER A 198 3.30 -3.71 21.56
C SER A 198 2.35 -4.80 21.02
N ILE A 199 1.05 -4.55 21.14
CA ILE A 199 0.01 -5.44 20.63
C ILE A 199 -0.29 -5.05 19.17
N PRO A 200 -0.07 -5.94 18.19
CA PRO A 200 -0.39 -5.69 16.80
C PRO A 200 -1.90 -5.82 16.56
N LEU A 201 -2.56 -4.72 16.23
CA LEU A 201 -3.95 -4.67 15.81
C LEU A 201 -4.02 -4.42 14.29
N ILE A 202 -3.54 -5.38 13.52
CA ILE A 202 -3.50 -5.34 12.06
C ILE A 202 -4.79 -5.94 11.52
N ASN A 203 -5.42 -5.29 10.54
CA ASN A 203 -6.62 -5.84 9.91
C ASN A 203 -6.27 -7.13 9.16
N TYR A 204 -7.08 -8.19 9.39
CA TYR A 204 -6.89 -9.45 8.70
C TYR A 204 -7.15 -9.31 7.21
N ASN A 205 -6.20 -9.75 6.41
CA ASN A 205 -6.32 -9.80 4.95
C ASN A 205 -6.77 -11.21 4.54
N VAL A 206 -7.98 -11.29 4.06
CA VAL A 206 -8.58 -12.56 3.62
C VAL A 206 -7.88 -13.12 2.37
N ARG A 207 -7.20 -12.26 1.59
CA ARG A 207 -6.52 -12.65 0.34
C ARG A 207 -7.48 -13.41 -0.59
N ASN A 208 -7.09 -14.63 -0.98
CA ASN A 208 -7.87 -15.51 -1.86
C ASN A 208 -8.62 -16.58 -1.06
N GLU A 209 -8.83 -16.40 0.26
CA GLU A 209 -9.54 -17.37 1.07
C GLU A 209 -11.04 -17.36 0.74
N ASP A 210 -11.62 -18.55 0.58
CA ASP A 210 -13.08 -18.67 0.51
C ASP A 210 -13.67 -18.34 1.87
N VAL A 211 -14.57 -17.36 1.89
CA VAL A 211 -15.26 -16.85 3.08
C VAL A 211 -16.75 -17.19 3.06
N SER A 212 -17.17 -18.13 2.21
CA SER A 212 -18.52 -18.70 2.27
C SER A 212 -18.76 -19.36 3.62
N LEU A 213 -20.01 -19.38 4.05
CA LEU A 213 -20.36 -19.99 5.35
C LEU A 213 -19.95 -21.46 5.43
N GLU A 214 -20.03 -22.16 4.31
CA GLU A 214 -19.63 -23.56 4.19
C GLU A 214 -18.12 -23.72 4.39
N ALA A 215 -17.32 -22.92 3.69
CA ALA A 215 -15.86 -22.94 3.83
C ALA A 215 -15.41 -22.56 5.25
N LEU A 216 -16.07 -21.59 5.89
CA LEU A 216 -15.78 -21.20 7.26
C LEU A 216 -16.12 -22.32 8.25
N ARG A 217 -17.26 -23.01 8.07
CA ARG A 217 -17.63 -24.17 8.88
C ARG A 217 -16.65 -25.32 8.75
N LEU A 218 -16.17 -25.59 7.52
CA LEU A 218 -15.12 -26.58 7.29
C LEU A 218 -13.80 -26.24 7.97
N ARG A 219 -13.44 -24.96 8.02
CA ARG A 219 -12.26 -24.49 8.76
C ARG A 219 -12.45 -24.56 10.28
N GLY A 220 -13.67 -24.56 10.75
CA GLY A 220 -14.04 -24.62 12.16
C GLY A 220 -14.05 -23.27 12.88
N TYR A 221 -13.96 -22.14 12.17
CA TYR A 221 -14.04 -20.78 12.73
C TYR A 221 -14.55 -19.76 11.72
N ASP A 222 -15.08 -18.64 12.22
CA ASP A 222 -15.57 -17.53 11.41
C ASP A 222 -14.45 -16.58 10.93
N ARG A 223 -14.83 -15.51 10.24
CA ARG A 223 -13.90 -14.47 9.74
C ARG A 223 -13.12 -13.74 10.83
N ASN A 224 -13.62 -13.73 12.07
CA ASN A 224 -12.96 -13.11 13.21
C ASN A 224 -12.05 -14.10 13.96
N GLY A 225 -12.04 -15.37 13.55
CA GLY A 225 -11.35 -16.44 14.24
C GLY A 225 -12.15 -17.01 15.42
N TRP A 226 -13.47 -16.81 15.45
CA TRP A 226 -14.31 -17.41 16.48
C TRP A 226 -14.65 -18.84 16.07
N PRO A 227 -14.35 -19.84 16.89
CA PRO A 227 -14.58 -21.24 16.55
C PRO A 227 -16.05 -21.60 16.61
N PHE A 228 -16.43 -22.59 15.84
CA PHE A 228 -17.73 -23.26 15.98
C PHE A 228 -17.63 -24.40 17.00
N ALA A 229 -18.68 -24.54 17.81
CA ALA A 229 -18.89 -25.72 18.64
C ALA A 229 -19.21 -26.94 17.75
N PRO A 230 -19.11 -28.19 18.26
CA PRO A 230 -19.44 -29.39 17.49
C PRO A 230 -20.88 -29.41 16.90
N CYS A 231 -21.81 -28.71 17.53
CA CYS A 231 -23.17 -28.54 17.03
C CYS A 231 -23.32 -27.45 15.94
N GLY A 232 -22.23 -26.77 15.55
CA GLY A 232 -22.27 -25.69 14.57
C GLY A 232 -22.60 -24.30 15.12
N VAL A 233 -22.85 -24.15 16.43
CA VAL A 233 -23.01 -22.84 17.06
C VAL A 233 -21.71 -22.09 17.13
N LEU A 234 -21.74 -20.82 16.78
CA LEU A 234 -20.56 -19.94 16.91
C LEU A 234 -20.27 -19.63 18.38
N CYS A 235 -19.05 -19.96 18.84
CA CYS A 235 -18.60 -19.63 20.17
C CYS A 235 -18.28 -18.15 20.29
N ARG A 236 -18.48 -17.59 21.48
CA ARG A 236 -18.16 -16.19 21.79
C ARG A 236 -16.85 -16.09 22.55
N PRO A 237 -16.11 -15.00 22.36
CA PRO A 237 -14.88 -14.75 23.12
C PRO A 237 -15.15 -14.66 24.63
N ASN A 238 -14.34 -15.35 25.40
CA ASN A 238 -14.37 -15.34 26.87
C ASN A 238 -13.05 -14.82 27.50
N GLY A 239 -12.19 -14.18 26.70
CA GLY A 239 -10.97 -13.56 27.14
C GLY A 239 -9.72 -14.09 26.46
N PHE A 240 -8.61 -13.43 26.74
CA PHE A 240 -7.28 -13.81 26.25
C PHE A 240 -6.36 -14.13 27.43
N ASP A 241 -5.75 -15.30 27.36
CA ASP A 241 -4.77 -15.78 28.35
C ASP A 241 -3.36 -15.42 27.87
N PHE A 242 -2.76 -14.42 28.50
CA PHE A 242 -1.43 -13.94 28.16
C PHE A 242 -0.32 -14.94 28.49
N SER A 243 -0.50 -15.76 29.54
CA SER A 243 0.50 -16.74 29.93
C SER A 243 0.65 -17.87 28.93
N PHE A 244 -0.46 -18.30 28.33
CA PHE A 244 -0.48 -19.34 27.31
C PHE A 244 -0.63 -18.79 25.88
N GLN A 245 -0.68 -17.47 25.71
CA GLN A 245 -0.86 -16.79 24.44
C GLN A 245 -2.00 -17.37 23.58
N ARG A 246 -3.18 -17.48 24.20
CA ARG A 246 -4.35 -18.08 23.58
C ARG A 246 -5.62 -17.32 23.91
N ALA A 247 -6.52 -17.25 22.92
CA ALA A 247 -7.88 -16.80 23.14
C ALA A 247 -8.76 -17.95 23.59
N THR A 248 -9.65 -17.70 24.53
CA THR A 248 -10.64 -18.65 25.01
C THR A 248 -12.00 -18.27 24.47
N PHE A 249 -12.70 -19.26 23.95
CA PHE A 249 -14.03 -19.12 23.38
C PHE A 249 -14.98 -20.13 24.03
N THR A 250 -16.23 -19.71 24.25
CA THR A 250 -17.25 -20.57 24.87
C THR A 250 -18.56 -20.47 24.08
N CYS A 251 -19.30 -21.54 23.99
CA CYS A 251 -20.64 -21.47 23.40
C CYS A 251 -21.65 -20.85 24.36
N GLN A 252 -21.43 -20.88 25.69
CA GLN A 252 -22.31 -20.38 26.73
C GLN A 252 -23.77 -20.79 26.50
N ARG A 253 -23.99 -22.02 25.99
CA ARG A 253 -25.34 -22.56 25.64
C ARG A 253 -26.11 -21.68 24.65
N GLN A 254 -25.42 -21.03 23.71
CA GLN A 254 -26.04 -20.16 22.68
C GLN A 254 -27.05 -20.90 21.79
N CYS A 255 -26.95 -22.25 21.72
CA CYS A 255 -27.93 -23.09 21.03
C CYS A 255 -29.37 -22.89 21.58
N VAL A 256 -29.51 -22.63 22.87
CA VAL A 256 -30.85 -22.38 23.50
C VAL A 256 -31.43 -21.04 23.01
N LEU A 257 -30.56 -20.09 22.71
CA LEU A 257 -30.93 -18.76 22.21
C LEU A 257 -31.04 -18.70 20.68
N SER A 258 -30.63 -19.77 20.00
CA SER A 258 -30.71 -19.85 18.55
C SER A 258 -32.14 -19.93 18.07
N HIS A 259 -32.46 -19.27 16.96
CA HIS A 259 -33.74 -19.45 16.27
C HIS A 259 -33.78 -20.72 15.40
N GLU A 260 -32.66 -21.44 15.28
CA GLU A 260 -32.49 -22.63 14.45
C GLU A 260 -33.02 -23.87 15.22
N PRO A 261 -34.13 -24.56 14.77
CA PRO A 261 -34.74 -25.66 15.50
C PRO A 261 -33.78 -26.81 15.80
N ARG A 262 -32.93 -27.17 14.81
CA ARG A 262 -31.92 -28.25 14.94
C ARG A 262 -30.97 -28.04 16.13
N LEU A 263 -30.56 -26.79 16.37
CA LEU A 263 -29.66 -26.49 17.47
C LEU A 263 -30.35 -26.57 18.81
N LYS A 264 -31.66 -26.27 18.88
CA LYS A 264 -32.46 -26.42 20.09
C LYS A 264 -32.66 -27.88 20.46
N GLU A 265 -32.95 -28.72 19.48
CA GLU A 265 -33.03 -30.19 19.69
C GLU A 265 -31.70 -30.75 20.15
N TYR A 266 -30.60 -30.36 19.49
CA TYR A 266 -29.26 -30.79 19.87
C TYR A 266 -28.91 -30.37 21.31
N SER A 267 -29.37 -29.24 21.79
CA SER A 267 -29.07 -28.75 23.14
C SER A 267 -29.50 -29.72 24.24
N GLN A 268 -30.56 -30.50 24.03
CA GLN A 268 -31.05 -31.49 25.00
C GLN A 268 -30.13 -32.68 25.18
N SER A 269 -29.42 -33.07 24.11
CA SER A 269 -28.47 -34.19 24.10
C SER A 269 -27.00 -33.76 24.15
N CYS A 270 -26.72 -32.46 24.25
CA CYS A 270 -25.36 -31.93 24.19
C CYS A 270 -24.57 -32.29 25.45
N PRO A 271 -23.41 -32.99 25.32
CA PRO A 271 -22.62 -33.39 26.49
C PRO A 271 -22.00 -32.19 27.24
N PHE A 272 -21.94 -31.03 26.59
CA PHE A 272 -21.41 -29.80 27.18
C PHE A 272 -22.47 -28.94 27.84
N PHE A 273 -23.74 -29.34 27.75
CA PHE A 273 -24.87 -28.54 28.29
C PHE A 273 -24.85 -28.39 29.81
N ILE A 274 -24.28 -29.39 30.50
CA ILE A 274 -24.14 -29.41 31.96
C ILE A 274 -23.14 -28.34 32.44
N ASN A 275 -22.13 -28.06 31.65
CA ASN A 275 -21.09 -27.08 31.98
C ASN A 275 -21.66 -25.66 31.93
N TYR A 276 -21.30 -24.82 32.90
CA TYR A 276 -21.73 -23.41 32.96
C TYR A 276 -21.40 -22.64 31.66
N HIS A 277 -20.19 -22.82 31.13
CA HIS A 277 -19.74 -22.18 29.87
C HIS A 277 -20.13 -22.98 28.62
N GLY A 278 -20.67 -24.17 28.74
CA GLY A 278 -20.90 -25.07 27.62
C GLY A 278 -19.61 -25.62 27.04
N PHE A 279 -19.52 -25.70 25.71
CA PHE A 279 -18.30 -26.05 25.01
C PHE A 279 -17.26 -24.93 25.10
N VAL A 280 -16.02 -25.28 25.43
CA VAL A 280 -14.89 -24.35 25.55
C VAL A 280 -13.83 -24.72 24.51
N LYS A 281 -13.35 -23.74 23.74
CA LYS A 281 -12.26 -23.90 22.79
C LYS A 281 -11.17 -22.86 23.04
N HIS A 282 -9.95 -23.33 23.04
CA HIS A 282 -8.77 -22.47 23.08
C HIS A 282 -8.16 -22.38 21.69
N MET A 283 -7.82 -21.18 21.25
CA MET A 283 -7.12 -20.94 19.99
C MET A 283 -5.84 -20.13 20.30
N SER A 284 -4.69 -20.70 20.00
CA SER A 284 -3.40 -20.07 20.30
C SER A 284 -2.91 -19.18 19.17
N ILE A 285 -2.15 -18.14 19.49
CA ILE A 285 -1.41 -17.33 18.52
C ILE A 285 -0.46 -18.22 17.72
N LYS A 286 0.19 -19.21 18.35
CA LYS A 286 1.12 -20.11 17.67
C LYS A 286 0.47 -20.89 16.53
N GLN A 287 -0.80 -21.29 16.68
CA GLN A 287 -1.53 -22.03 15.64
C GLN A 287 -2.12 -21.10 14.56
N HIS A 288 -2.54 -19.89 14.97
CA HIS A 288 -3.21 -18.94 14.10
C HIS A 288 -2.63 -17.52 14.30
N PRO A 289 -1.34 -17.29 13.96
CA PRO A 289 -0.60 -16.11 14.40
C PRO A 289 -1.11 -14.78 13.83
N ARG A 290 -1.75 -14.81 12.67
CA ARG A 290 -2.37 -13.62 12.03
C ARG A 290 -3.82 -13.42 12.43
N LEU A 291 -4.53 -14.51 12.74
CA LEU A 291 -5.96 -14.50 13.00
C LEU A 291 -6.28 -14.24 14.47
N ILE A 292 -5.55 -14.91 15.38
CA ILE A 292 -5.71 -14.77 16.83
C ILE A 292 -4.73 -13.71 17.34
N THR A 293 -5.27 -12.72 17.98
CA THR A 293 -4.52 -11.60 18.56
C THR A 293 -4.95 -11.38 20.00
N GLU A 294 -4.14 -10.69 20.78
CA GLU A 294 -4.33 -10.38 22.20
C GLU A 294 -5.62 -9.58 22.44
N ILE A 295 -6.00 -8.80 21.44
CA ILE A 295 -7.30 -8.13 21.37
C ILE A 295 -8.14 -8.89 20.34
N ILE A 296 -9.05 -9.71 20.84
CA ILE A 296 -9.81 -10.64 20.00
C ILE A 296 -10.67 -9.87 18.99
N ARG A 297 -10.53 -10.21 17.71
CA ARG A 297 -11.27 -9.59 16.61
C ARG A 297 -12.78 -9.74 16.80
N GLY A 298 -13.54 -8.75 16.32
CA GLY A 298 -15.00 -8.74 16.41
C GLY A 298 -15.56 -8.38 17.80
N THR A 299 -14.72 -8.25 18.83
CA THR A 299 -15.16 -7.77 20.16
C THR A 299 -15.41 -6.27 20.16
N PRO A 300 -16.23 -5.74 21.10
CA PRO A 300 -16.41 -4.30 21.26
C PRO A 300 -15.09 -3.55 21.47
N ARG A 301 -14.17 -4.13 22.26
CA ARG A 301 -12.84 -3.57 22.49
C ARG A 301 -12.04 -3.44 21.18
N TYR A 302 -12.08 -4.47 20.34
CA TYR A 302 -11.44 -4.44 19.02
C TYR A 302 -12.05 -3.36 18.14
N GLN A 303 -13.39 -3.27 18.09
CA GLN A 303 -14.08 -2.29 17.27
C GLN A 303 -13.80 -0.85 17.72
N ASN A 304 -13.78 -0.58 19.03
CA ASN A 304 -13.45 0.72 19.59
C ASN A 304 -12.03 1.16 19.24
N LEU A 305 -11.05 0.26 19.33
CA LEU A 305 -9.69 0.57 18.95
C LEU A 305 -9.55 0.76 17.43
N ARG A 306 -10.22 -0.07 16.64
CA ARG A 306 -10.22 0.07 15.18
C ARG A 306 -10.83 1.38 14.72
N SER A 307 -11.83 1.91 15.44
CA SER A 307 -12.45 3.21 15.13
C SER A 307 -11.49 4.40 15.24
N LEU A 308 -10.30 4.22 15.82
CA LEU A 308 -9.24 5.23 15.88
C LEU A 308 -8.43 5.32 14.56
N ARG A 309 -8.49 4.31 13.69
CA ARG A 309 -7.73 4.28 12.43
C ARG A 309 -7.92 5.51 11.53
N PRO A 310 -9.13 6.11 11.41
CA PRO A 310 -9.33 7.33 10.64
C PRO A 310 -8.46 8.52 11.05
N ALA A 311 -7.79 8.48 12.21
CA ALA A 311 -6.82 9.49 12.61
C ALA A 311 -5.69 9.69 11.58
N SER A 312 -5.17 8.59 11.02
CA SER A 312 -4.16 8.64 9.96
C SER A 312 -4.72 9.18 8.65
N GLU A 313 -5.99 8.88 8.34
CA GLU A 313 -6.65 9.41 7.15
C GLU A 313 -6.87 10.93 7.27
N ARG A 314 -7.29 11.41 8.46
CA ARG A 314 -7.41 12.86 8.75
C ARG A 314 -6.07 13.58 8.64
N LEU A 315 -5.00 12.96 9.10
CA LEU A 315 -3.65 13.53 8.99
C LEU A 315 -3.20 13.61 7.53
N ASN A 316 -3.45 12.56 6.74
CA ASN A 316 -3.16 12.53 5.32
C ASN A 316 -3.97 13.57 4.54
N SER A 317 -5.25 13.76 4.86
CA SER A 317 -6.09 14.82 4.27
C SER A 317 -5.53 16.19 4.60
N THR A 318 -5.18 16.46 5.87
CA THR A 318 -4.55 17.74 6.24
C THR A 318 -3.27 18.01 5.45
N ALA A 319 -2.41 16.99 5.26
CA ALA A 319 -1.16 17.13 4.51
C ALA A 319 -1.37 17.38 3.01
N LYS A 320 -2.39 16.78 2.43
CA LYS A 320 -2.67 16.83 0.98
C LYS A 320 -3.60 17.99 0.61
N ASP A 321 -4.66 18.17 1.37
CA ASP A 321 -5.78 19.04 1.00
C ASP A 321 -5.66 20.42 1.66
N ASP A 322 -5.37 20.49 2.98
CA ASP A 322 -5.26 21.76 3.68
C ASP A 322 -3.95 22.48 3.37
N LEU A 323 -2.83 21.74 3.32
CA LEU A 323 -1.51 22.30 3.08
C LEU A 323 -1.09 22.22 1.61
N GLU A 324 -1.75 21.39 0.80
CA GLU A 324 -1.47 21.13 -0.63
C GLU A 324 -0.02 20.71 -0.96
N ILE A 325 0.83 20.53 0.06
CA ILE A 325 2.28 20.34 -0.10
C ILE A 325 2.58 18.96 -0.69
N LEU A 326 1.88 17.92 -0.25
CA LEU A 326 2.14 16.55 -0.69
C LEU A 326 1.36 16.14 -1.95
N ASN A 327 0.38 16.93 -2.36
CA ASN A 327 -0.44 16.61 -3.53
C ASN A 327 0.31 16.85 -4.85
N LYS A 328 1.07 17.94 -4.93
CA LYS A 328 1.88 18.31 -6.10
C LYS A 328 3.26 18.80 -5.67
N PRO A 329 4.11 17.91 -5.12
CA PRO A 329 5.41 18.33 -4.61
C PRO A 329 6.27 18.89 -5.75
N LYS A 330 6.80 20.11 -5.55
CA LYS A 330 7.70 20.79 -6.52
C LYS A 330 9.17 20.38 -6.33
N VAL A 331 9.41 19.24 -5.67
CA VAL A 331 10.78 18.72 -5.41
C VAL A 331 11.03 17.47 -6.22
N ARG A 332 12.31 17.19 -6.50
CA ARG A 332 12.77 16.01 -7.23
C ARG A 332 13.76 15.23 -6.38
N GLY A 333 13.71 13.90 -6.51
CA GLY A 333 14.57 12.98 -5.77
C GLY A 333 13.95 12.53 -4.45
N LEU A 334 14.14 11.26 -4.12
CA LEU A 334 13.55 10.59 -2.96
C LEU A 334 13.90 11.29 -1.65
N LYS A 335 15.17 11.67 -1.48
CA LYS A 335 15.63 12.37 -0.27
C LYS A 335 14.92 13.70 -0.05
N ARG A 336 14.77 14.52 -1.11
CA ARG A 336 14.09 15.82 -1.01
C ARG A 336 12.60 15.66 -0.77
N ALA A 337 11.98 14.68 -1.41
CA ALA A 337 10.58 14.32 -1.17
C ALA A 337 10.37 13.89 0.28
N GLY A 338 11.29 13.10 0.84
CA GLY A 338 11.28 12.71 2.24
C GLY A 338 11.40 13.89 3.21
N ILE A 339 12.32 14.82 2.95
CA ILE A 339 12.47 16.05 3.75
C ILE A 339 11.18 16.88 3.69
N LEU A 340 10.59 17.03 2.51
CA LEU A 340 9.34 17.77 2.34
C LEU A 340 8.19 17.14 3.14
N ALA A 341 8.08 15.80 3.11
CA ALA A 341 7.09 15.08 3.90
C ALA A 341 7.31 15.29 5.40
N GLN A 342 8.54 15.21 5.89
CA GLN A 342 8.86 15.47 7.31
C GLN A 342 8.53 16.91 7.73
N LEU A 343 8.90 17.91 6.92
CA LEU A 343 8.56 19.31 7.20
C LEU A 343 7.05 19.54 7.23
N THR A 344 6.31 18.88 6.35
CA THR A 344 4.84 18.91 6.37
C THR A 344 4.29 18.38 7.69
N LEU A 345 4.82 17.26 8.18
CA LEU A 345 4.40 16.68 9.46
C LEU A 345 4.74 17.58 10.64
N ILE A 346 5.92 18.21 10.64
CA ILE A 346 6.31 19.17 11.67
C ILE A 346 5.32 20.35 11.70
N THR A 347 4.93 20.86 10.54
CA THR A 347 3.93 21.94 10.43
C THR A 347 2.58 21.52 11.02
N ILE A 348 2.12 20.29 10.71
CA ILE A 348 0.88 19.74 11.27
C ILE A 348 1.01 19.58 12.80
N LEU A 349 2.14 19.06 13.27
CA LEU A 349 2.41 18.90 14.69
C LEU A 349 2.30 20.23 15.43
N LEU A 350 3.00 21.25 14.96
CA LEU A 350 2.97 22.58 15.55
C LEU A 350 1.55 23.17 15.57
N LYS A 351 0.81 23.04 14.45
CA LYS A 351 -0.60 23.47 14.36
C LYS A 351 -1.47 22.78 15.42
N ARG A 352 -1.39 21.46 15.55
CA ARG A 352 -2.21 20.68 16.49
C ARG A 352 -1.86 20.99 17.95
N VAL A 353 -0.57 21.07 18.28
CA VAL A 353 -0.11 21.42 19.63
C VAL A 353 -0.54 22.83 20.00
N SER A 354 -0.40 23.81 19.12
CA SER A 354 -0.85 25.17 19.35
C SER A 354 -2.36 25.25 19.59
N GLN A 355 -3.15 24.56 18.78
CA GLN A 355 -4.61 24.46 18.96
C GLN A 355 -5.00 23.86 20.32
N PHE A 356 -4.27 22.82 20.75
CA PHE A 356 -4.50 22.19 22.04
C PHE A 356 -4.17 23.12 23.20
N ILE A 357 -3.03 23.82 23.16
CA ILE A 357 -2.66 24.83 24.17
C ILE A 357 -3.70 25.93 24.27
N ILE A 358 -4.14 26.46 23.13
CA ILE A 358 -5.20 27.50 23.10
C ILE A 358 -6.48 26.98 23.76
N LYS A 359 -6.91 25.75 23.42
CA LYS A 359 -8.11 25.14 23.98
C LYS A 359 -8.04 25.03 25.51
N ILE A 360 -6.90 24.56 26.05
CA ILE A 360 -6.69 24.43 27.50
C ILE A 360 -6.70 25.82 28.15
N THR A 361 -5.96 26.77 27.56
CA THR A 361 -5.91 28.15 28.12
C THR A 361 -7.28 28.80 28.20
N LEU A 362 -8.11 28.61 27.17
CA LEU A 362 -9.48 29.10 27.16
C LEU A 362 -10.38 28.38 28.17
N ALA A 363 -10.21 27.09 28.38
CA ALA A 363 -10.95 26.32 29.39
C ALA A 363 -10.61 26.82 30.82
N VAL A 364 -9.32 26.95 31.14
CA VAL A 364 -8.86 27.46 32.43
C VAL A 364 -9.35 28.90 32.70
N ARG A 365 -9.35 29.76 31.67
CA ARG A 365 -9.92 31.12 31.82
C ARG A 365 -11.42 31.10 32.13
N LYS A 366 -12.19 30.25 31.50
CA LYS A 366 -13.64 30.12 31.77
C LYS A 366 -13.93 29.63 33.18
N GLU A 367 -13.10 28.76 33.75
CA GLU A 367 -13.26 28.28 35.12
C GLU A 367 -12.92 29.38 36.17
N ARG A 368 -11.97 30.28 35.85
CA ARG A 368 -11.60 31.38 36.73
C ARG A 368 -12.62 32.55 36.75
N ILE A 369 -13.50 32.59 35.75
CA ILE A 369 -14.51 33.64 35.63
C ILE A 369 -15.86 33.19 36.25
N LYS A 370 -16.03 31.91 36.50
CA LYS A 370 -17.13 31.33 37.30
C LYS A 370 -16.80 31.41 38.79
#